data_2a89a88317e2959f71af76140d34ae83
#
_entry.id   2a89a88317e2959f71af76140d34ae83
#
_cell.length_a   1.000
_cell.length_b   1.000
_cell.length_c   1.000
_cell.angle_alpha   90.00
_cell.angle_beta   90.00
_cell.angle_gamma   90.00
#
_symmetry.space_group_name_H-M   'P 1'
#
loop_
_entity.id
_entity.type
_entity.pdbx_description
1 polymer ?
#
loop_
_entity_poly.entity_id
_entity_poly.type
_entity_poly.pdbx_seq_one_letter_code
_entity_poly.pdbx_strand_id
1 'polypeptide(L)'
;MQNSNDSSSRSPALLSTICFVLAVLILIVGTVCTITIGNNVDERLRNDILIRAQNAALLLEPEEIIKLHADDRDLGNPAYVDLKDKMSDLIAVNPDARFFYLMGYDGANMFFFVDSEDALSEDYSPPGQKYLDAEPAEISNFMNGEDYVQGPYTDSWGRWISSSAHIKDAKG
;
A
#
# COMPACT_ATOMS: atom_id res chain seq x y z
N MET A 1 -67.84 18.45 41.18
CA MET A 1 -67.10 18.06 39.97
C MET A 1 -65.77 18.75 39.99
N GLN A 2 -64.76 18.03 40.43
CA GLN A 2 -63.40 18.59 40.57
C GLN A 2 -62.53 17.90 39.52
N ASN A 3 -62.15 18.64 38.50
CA ASN A 3 -61.32 18.18 37.41
C ASN A 3 -59.86 18.37 37.87
N SER A 4 -59.21 17.32 38.28
CA SER A 4 -57.78 17.30 38.51
C SER A 4 -57.04 17.10 37.18
N ASN A 5 -56.65 18.19 36.54
CA ASN A 5 -55.65 18.16 35.50
C ASN A 5 -54.27 17.97 36.16
N ASP A 6 -53.84 16.74 36.31
CA ASP A 6 -52.47 16.42 36.66
C ASP A 6 -51.59 16.50 35.41
N SER A 7 -51.19 17.72 35.08
CA SER A 7 -50.16 17.94 34.05
C SER A 7 -48.82 17.61 34.67
N SER A 8 -48.36 16.37 34.43
CA SER A 8 -47.01 15.87 34.76
C SER A 8 -45.96 16.79 34.04
N SER A 9 -45.64 17.91 34.66
CA SER A 9 -44.51 18.74 34.20
C SER A 9 -43.21 18.01 34.55
N ARG A 10 -42.64 17.32 33.55
CA ARG A 10 -41.30 16.77 33.67
C ARG A 10 -40.37 17.90 34.05
N SER A 11 -39.64 17.79 35.17
CA SER A 11 -38.77 18.87 35.64
C SER A 11 -37.72 19.24 34.56
N PRO A 12 -37.45 20.52 34.31
CA PRO A 12 -36.47 20.95 33.28
C PRO A 12 -35.06 20.33 33.51
N ALA A 13 -34.72 20.00 34.75
CA ALA A 13 -33.50 19.27 35.11
C ALA A 13 -33.47 17.84 34.54
N LEU A 14 -34.58 17.10 34.58
CA LEU A 14 -34.65 15.75 33.99
C LEU A 14 -34.51 15.78 32.50
N LEU A 15 -35.15 16.73 31.82
CA LEU A 15 -35.03 16.89 30.37
C LEU A 15 -33.59 17.23 29.96
N SER A 16 -32.93 18.15 30.68
CA SER A 16 -31.53 18.51 30.45
C SER A 16 -30.58 17.31 30.63
N THR A 17 -30.78 16.51 31.66
CA THR A 17 -29.99 15.29 31.89
C THR A 17 -30.18 14.27 30.75
N ILE A 18 -31.43 14.06 30.30
CA ILE A 18 -31.70 13.14 29.18
C ILE A 18 -31.01 13.65 27.88
N CYS A 19 -31.13 14.94 27.59
CA CYS A 19 -30.46 15.52 26.40
C CYS A 19 -28.95 15.37 26.49
N PHE A 20 -28.34 15.59 27.66
CA PHE A 20 -26.90 15.42 27.86
C PHE A 20 -26.47 13.96 27.64
N VAL A 21 -27.19 13.00 28.23
CA VAL A 21 -26.90 11.57 28.04
C VAL A 21 -27.03 11.17 26.57
N LEU A 22 -28.08 11.61 25.89
CA LEU A 22 -28.24 11.35 24.46
C LEU A 22 -27.11 11.95 23.62
N ALA A 23 -26.67 13.17 23.92
CA ALA A 23 -25.56 13.80 23.23
C ALA A 23 -24.25 13.00 23.41
N VAL A 24 -23.96 12.54 24.63
CA VAL A 24 -22.81 11.70 24.91
C VAL A 24 -22.89 10.38 24.16
N LEU A 25 -24.05 9.73 24.14
CA LEU A 25 -24.26 8.48 23.39
C LEU A 25 -24.01 8.66 21.88
N ILE A 26 -24.55 9.76 21.30
CA ILE A 26 -24.33 10.07 19.88
C ILE A 26 -22.84 10.27 19.59
N LEU A 27 -22.11 10.97 20.46
CA LEU A 27 -20.67 11.17 20.30
C LEU A 27 -19.90 9.83 20.36
N ILE A 28 -20.24 8.96 21.32
CA ILE A 28 -19.60 7.64 21.44
C ILE A 28 -19.88 6.81 20.19
N VAL A 29 -21.14 6.68 19.80
CA VAL A 29 -21.53 5.90 18.61
C VAL A 29 -20.86 6.48 17.35
N GLY A 30 -20.90 7.80 17.16
CA GLY A 30 -20.26 8.47 16.04
C GLY A 30 -18.76 8.20 15.98
N THR A 31 -18.05 8.28 17.11
CA THR A 31 -16.62 7.98 17.19
C THR A 31 -16.32 6.51 16.84
N VAL A 32 -17.07 5.57 17.42
CA VAL A 32 -16.90 4.14 17.12
C VAL A 32 -17.17 3.85 15.66
N CYS A 33 -18.24 4.39 15.07
CA CYS A 33 -18.54 4.23 13.65
C CYS A 33 -17.42 4.79 12.77
N THR A 34 -16.90 5.97 13.08
CA THR A 34 -15.82 6.62 12.31
C THR A 34 -14.54 5.76 12.33
N ILE A 35 -14.15 5.27 13.51
CA ILE A 35 -12.96 4.41 13.64
C ILE A 35 -13.17 3.10 12.87
N THR A 36 -14.34 2.45 13.01
CA THR A 36 -14.62 1.19 12.33
C THR A 36 -14.63 1.34 10.82
N ILE A 37 -15.28 2.39 10.31
CA ILE A 37 -15.30 2.68 8.87
C ILE A 37 -13.88 2.99 8.38
N GLY A 38 -13.11 3.80 9.11
CA GLY A 38 -11.73 4.13 8.76
C GLY A 38 -10.86 2.87 8.65
N ASN A 39 -10.89 1.99 9.64
CA ASN A 39 -10.12 0.75 9.62
C ASN A 39 -10.53 -0.18 8.46
N ASN A 40 -11.82 -0.34 8.22
CA ASN A 40 -12.31 -1.18 7.13
C ASN A 40 -11.91 -0.63 5.74
N VAL A 41 -11.88 0.69 5.59
CA VAL A 41 -11.42 1.33 4.34
C VAL A 41 -9.91 1.13 4.17
N ASP A 42 -9.11 1.33 5.22
CA ASP A 42 -7.67 1.11 5.18
C ASP A 42 -7.33 -0.35 4.81
N GLU A 43 -7.96 -1.32 5.45
CA GLU A 43 -7.78 -2.75 5.14
C GLU A 43 -8.12 -3.07 3.67
N ARG A 44 -9.22 -2.53 3.16
CA ARG A 44 -9.62 -2.74 1.76
C ARG A 44 -8.61 -2.14 0.79
N LEU A 45 -8.14 -0.93 1.03
CA LEU A 45 -7.15 -0.27 0.20
C LEU A 45 -5.82 -1.04 0.21
N ARG A 46 -5.36 -1.49 1.39
CA ARG A 46 -4.16 -2.32 1.51
C ARG A 46 -4.29 -3.65 0.75
N ASN A 47 -5.42 -4.32 0.88
CA ASN A 47 -5.68 -5.56 0.15
C ASN A 47 -5.74 -5.32 -1.36
N ASP A 48 -6.31 -4.20 -1.80
CA ASP A 48 -6.40 -3.86 -3.22
C ASP A 48 -5.01 -3.65 -3.84
N ILE A 49 -4.13 -2.87 -3.19
CA ILE A 49 -2.75 -2.69 -3.70
C ILE A 49 -1.94 -3.99 -3.67
N LEU A 50 -2.18 -4.88 -2.70
CA LEU A 50 -1.52 -6.19 -2.66
C LEU A 50 -1.95 -7.07 -3.84
N ILE A 51 -3.25 -7.14 -4.11
CA ILE A 51 -3.77 -7.88 -5.27
C ILE A 51 -3.20 -7.32 -6.58
N ARG A 52 -3.04 -6.00 -6.71
CA ARG A 52 -2.41 -5.40 -7.89
C ARG A 52 -0.95 -5.81 -8.04
N ALA A 53 -0.17 -5.82 -6.96
CA ALA A 53 1.21 -6.30 -6.99
C ALA A 53 1.28 -7.80 -7.37
N GLN A 54 0.41 -8.64 -6.80
CA GLN A 54 0.31 -10.05 -7.16
C GLN A 54 -0.06 -10.28 -8.63
N ASN A 55 -1.03 -9.51 -9.14
CA ASN A 55 -1.40 -9.58 -10.55
C ASN A 55 -0.26 -9.11 -11.46
N ALA A 56 0.48 -8.07 -11.08
CA ALA A 56 1.66 -7.61 -11.81
C ALA A 56 2.75 -8.70 -11.83
N ALA A 57 3.01 -9.34 -10.69
CA ALA A 57 3.98 -10.43 -10.59
C ALA A 57 3.65 -11.61 -11.52
N LEU A 58 2.36 -11.92 -11.73
CA LEU A 58 1.92 -12.97 -12.66
C LEU A 58 2.16 -12.65 -14.14
N LEU A 59 2.38 -11.38 -14.49
CA LEU A 59 2.66 -10.95 -15.86
C LEU A 59 4.15 -11.00 -16.21
N LEU A 60 5.00 -11.24 -15.21
CA LEU A 60 6.45 -11.24 -15.36
C LEU A 60 6.97 -12.67 -15.40
N GLU A 61 7.69 -12.97 -16.47
CA GLU A 61 8.27 -14.31 -16.66
C GLU A 61 9.61 -14.39 -15.93
N PRO A 62 9.78 -15.31 -14.96
CA PRO A 62 11.05 -15.49 -14.24
C PRO A 62 12.25 -15.70 -15.17
N GLU A 63 12.03 -16.36 -16.31
CA GLU A 63 13.02 -16.61 -17.36
C GLU A 63 13.55 -15.34 -18.02
N GLU A 64 12.79 -14.23 -17.99
CA GLU A 64 13.23 -12.92 -18.45
C GLU A 64 14.11 -12.25 -17.38
N ILE A 65 13.70 -12.37 -16.12
CA ILE A 65 14.38 -11.75 -14.98
C ILE A 65 15.79 -12.34 -14.80
N ILE A 66 15.96 -13.65 -14.94
CA ILE A 66 17.26 -14.31 -14.79
C ILE A 66 18.27 -13.93 -15.88
N LYS A 67 17.84 -13.26 -16.97
CA LYS A 67 18.75 -12.74 -18.02
C LYS A 67 19.33 -11.37 -17.65
N LEU A 68 18.85 -10.74 -16.57
CA LEU A 68 19.32 -9.45 -16.11
C LEU A 68 20.59 -9.59 -15.26
N HIS A 69 21.41 -8.55 -15.30
CA HIS A 69 22.70 -8.47 -14.59
C HIS A 69 22.64 -7.50 -13.40
N ALA A 70 21.57 -6.68 -13.32
CA ALA A 70 21.43 -5.59 -12.37
C ALA A 70 22.60 -4.57 -12.45
N ASP A 71 22.94 -4.16 -13.65
CA ASP A 71 23.91 -3.10 -13.92
C ASP A 71 23.67 -2.45 -15.31
N ASP A 72 24.51 -1.51 -15.70
CA ASP A 72 24.39 -0.75 -16.95
C ASP A 72 24.32 -1.61 -18.23
N ARG A 73 24.77 -2.87 -18.18
CA ARG A 73 24.64 -3.81 -19.33
C ARG A 73 23.19 -4.11 -19.66
N ASP A 74 22.29 -3.95 -18.71
CA ASP A 74 20.88 -4.22 -18.92
C ASP A 74 20.19 -3.13 -19.73
N LEU A 75 20.70 -1.92 -19.80
CA LEU A 75 20.10 -0.82 -20.58
C LEU A 75 19.93 -1.15 -22.07
N GLY A 76 20.75 -2.04 -22.61
CA GLY A 76 20.64 -2.56 -23.98
C GLY A 76 20.13 -4.00 -24.08
N ASN A 77 19.77 -4.62 -22.98
CA ASN A 77 19.28 -6.00 -22.92
C ASN A 77 17.81 -6.06 -23.36
N PRO A 78 17.44 -6.86 -24.38
CA PRO A 78 16.05 -6.98 -24.81
C PRO A 78 15.09 -7.39 -23.69
N ALA A 79 15.51 -8.26 -22.76
CA ALA A 79 14.70 -8.66 -21.61
C ALA A 79 14.42 -7.48 -20.67
N TYR A 80 15.39 -6.60 -20.44
CA TYR A 80 15.21 -5.38 -19.67
C TYR A 80 14.21 -4.43 -20.32
N VAL A 81 14.34 -4.21 -21.64
CA VAL A 81 13.44 -3.33 -22.39
C VAL A 81 11.99 -3.84 -22.31
N ASP A 82 11.78 -5.12 -22.54
CA ASP A 82 10.45 -5.74 -22.45
C ASP A 82 9.86 -5.61 -21.04
N LEU A 83 10.64 -5.89 -20.00
CA LEU A 83 10.20 -5.72 -18.61
C LEU A 83 9.89 -4.26 -18.26
N LYS A 84 10.69 -3.30 -18.77
CA LYS A 84 10.45 -1.88 -18.55
C LYS A 84 9.17 -1.41 -19.25
N ASP A 85 8.90 -1.87 -20.45
CA ASP A 85 7.66 -1.58 -21.17
C ASP A 85 6.45 -2.12 -20.39
N LYS A 86 6.52 -3.36 -19.88
CA LYS A 86 5.48 -3.94 -19.00
C LYS A 86 5.25 -3.13 -17.73
N MET A 87 6.33 -2.63 -17.07
CA MET A 87 6.20 -1.78 -15.90
C MET A 87 5.53 -0.43 -16.23
N SER A 88 5.86 0.14 -17.38
CA SER A 88 5.24 1.38 -17.87
C SER A 88 3.74 1.17 -18.18
N ASP A 89 3.38 0.05 -18.77
CA ASP A 89 1.97 -0.31 -19.02
C ASP A 89 1.20 -0.51 -17.70
N LEU A 90 1.84 -1.11 -16.68
CA LEU A 90 1.24 -1.26 -15.35
C LEU A 90 0.95 0.10 -14.70
N ILE A 91 1.85 1.07 -14.80
CA ILE A 91 1.59 2.45 -14.32
C ILE A 91 0.42 3.07 -15.09
N ALA A 92 0.38 2.92 -16.42
CA ALA A 92 -0.66 3.53 -17.25
C ALA A 92 -2.09 3.08 -16.88
N VAL A 93 -2.24 1.83 -16.41
CA VAL A 93 -3.55 1.27 -16.00
C VAL A 93 -3.83 1.40 -14.50
N ASN A 94 -2.86 1.90 -13.71
CA ASN A 94 -2.99 2.11 -12.26
C ASN A 94 -2.67 3.58 -11.90
N PRO A 95 -3.55 4.55 -12.23
CA PRO A 95 -3.26 5.98 -12.15
C PRO A 95 -3.04 6.50 -10.71
N ASP A 96 -3.39 5.73 -9.70
CA ASP A 96 -3.17 5.98 -8.28
C ASP A 96 -1.86 5.37 -7.74
N ALA A 97 -1.17 4.54 -8.54
CA ALA A 97 0.18 4.11 -8.24
C ALA A 97 1.20 5.14 -8.76
N ARG A 98 2.23 5.45 -7.95
CA ARG A 98 3.30 6.36 -8.38
C ARG A 98 4.43 5.61 -9.05
N PHE A 99 4.78 4.43 -8.55
CA PHE A 99 5.87 3.61 -9.05
C PHE A 99 5.47 2.15 -9.18
N PHE A 100 6.01 1.48 -10.18
CA PHE A 100 6.18 0.03 -10.24
C PHE A 100 7.65 -0.28 -10.47
N TYR A 101 8.20 -1.20 -9.71
CA TYR A 101 9.60 -1.61 -9.87
C TYR A 101 9.78 -3.09 -9.53
N LEU A 102 10.79 -3.68 -10.16
CA LEU A 102 11.26 -5.02 -9.89
C LEU A 102 12.53 -4.92 -9.05
N MET A 103 12.54 -5.56 -7.90
CA MET A 103 13.66 -5.53 -6.97
C MET A 103 14.30 -6.90 -6.80
N GLY A 104 15.57 -6.89 -6.41
CA GLY A 104 16.34 -8.04 -6.00
C GLY A 104 17.05 -7.81 -4.67
N TYR A 105 17.71 -8.85 -4.15
CA TYR A 105 18.53 -8.80 -2.95
C TYR A 105 19.87 -9.51 -3.18
N ASP A 106 20.98 -8.81 -2.91
CA ASP A 106 22.35 -9.33 -3.15
C ASP A 106 23.00 -10.01 -1.94
N GLY A 107 22.24 -10.22 -0.87
CA GLY A 107 22.71 -10.74 0.41
C GLY A 107 23.12 -9.66 1.40
N ALA A 108 23.18 -8.39 0.97
CA ALA A 108 23.51 -7.24 1.81
C ALA A 108 22.50 -6.09 1.62
N ASN A 109 22.07 -5.81 0.40
CA ASN A 109 21.16 -4.72 0.08
C ASN A 109 20.09 -5.15 -0.90
N MET A 110 18.93 -4.53 -0.81
CA MET A 110 17.96 -4.53 -1.89
C MET A 110 18.44 -3.60 -3.02
N PHE A 111 18.09 -3.93 -4.25
CA PHE A 111 18.47 -3.14 -5.44
C PHE A 111 17.37 -3.22 -6.50
N PHE A 112 17.36 -2.26 -7.41
CA PHE A 112 16.43 -2.23 -8.53
C PHE A 112 16.94 -3.06 -9.71
N PHE A 113 16.11 -3.95 -10.25
CA PHE A 113 16.32 -4.54 -11.56
C PHE A 113 15.74 -3.64 -12.65
N VAL A 114 14.47 -3.25 -12.47
CA VAL A 114 13.71 -2.44 -13.43
C VAL A 114 12.82 -1.47 -12.65
N ASP A 115 12.75 -0.24 -13.13
CA ASP A 115 11.88 0.81 -12.62
C ASP A 115 10.96 1.32 -13.74
N SER A 116 9.70 1.64 -13.44
CA SER A 116 8.73 2.16 -14.41
C SER A 116 9.01 3.59 -14.86
N GLU A 117 9.82 4.37 -14.10
CA GLU A 117 10.11 5.77 -14.39
C GLU A 117 10.87 5.96 -15.70
N ASP A 118 10.61 7.07 -16.38
CA ASP A 118 11.40 7.49 -17.54
C ASP A 118 12.87 7.70 -17.14
N ALA A 119 13.80 7.27 -17.98
CA ALA A 119 15.24 7.37 -17.70
C ALA A 119 15.74 8.82 -17.53
N LEU A 120 14.96 9.81 -17.94
CA LEU A 120 15.25 11.24 -17.74
C LEU A 120 14.58 11.82 -16.48
N SER A 121 13.78 11.03 -15.77
CA SER A 121 13.16 11.44 -14.51
C SER A 121 14.21 11.54 -13.40
N GLU A 122 14.08 12.53 -12.52
CA GLU A 122 14.89 12.65 -11.31
C GLU A 122 14.63 11.51 -10.31
N ASP A 123 13.47 10.87 -10.42
CA ASP A 123 13.04 9.75 -9.57
C ASP A 123 13.47 8.39 -10.13
N TYR A 124 14.07 8.33 -11.32
CA TYR A 124 14.46 7.08 -11.96
C TYR A 124 15.56 6.35 -11.21
N SER A 125 15.34 5.04 -11.01
CA SER A 125 16.30 4.12 -10.40
C SER A 125 16.89 3.18 -11.45
N PRO A 126 18.16 3.40 -11.89
CA PRO A 126 18.81 2.54 -12.88
C PRO A 126 19.06 1.12 -12.35
N PRO A 127 19.25 0.13 -13.25
CA PRO A 127 19.57 -1.24 -12.88
C PRO A 127 20.77 -1.31 -11.95
N GLY A 128 20.62 -2.02 -10.83
CA GLY A 128 21.65 -2.19 -9.80
C GLY A 128 21.75 -1.06 -8.79
N GLN A 129 20.98 0.02 -8.93
CA GLN A 129 20.91 1.03 -7.88
C GLN A 129 20.43 0.40 -6.58
N LYS A 130 21.15 0.66 -5.49
CA LYS A 130 20.81 0.12 -4.18
C LYS A 130 19.71 0.92 -3.51
N TYR A 131 18.75 0.22 -2.93
CA TYR A 131 17.71 0.78 -2.09
C TYR A 131 18.19 0.77 -0.64
N LEU A 132 18.75 1.89 -0.18
CA LEU A 132 19.36 2.00 1.13
C LEU A 132 18.35 2.27 2.26
N ASP A 133 17.13 2.63 1.90
CA ASP A 133 16.05 2.93 2.86
C ASP A 133 15.24 1.66 3.25
N ALA A 134 15.65 0.48 2.74
CA ALA A 134 14.99 -0.79 3.06
C ALA A 134 15.00 -1.09 4.56
N GLU A 135 13.82 -1.29 5.13
CA GLU A 135 13.71 -1.66 6.54
C GLU A 135 14.01 -3.16 6.78
N PRO A 136 14.49 -3.54 7.97
CA PRO A 136 14.75 -4.96 8.28
C PRO A 136 13.56 -5.89 8.08
N ALA A 137 12.32 -5.40 8.30
CA ALA A 137 11.10 -6.16 8.08
C ALA A 137 10.86 -6.42 6.59
N GLU A 138 11.15 -5.45 5.73
CA GLU A 138 11.06 -5.57 4.28
C GLU A 138 12.01 -6.62 3.74
N ILE A 139 13.28 -6.56 4.16
CA ILE A 139 14.29 -7.57 3.81
C ILE A 139 13.87 -8.96 4.30
N SER A 140 13.35 -9.06 5.53
CA SER A 140 12.87 -10.33 6.09
C SER A 140 11.72 -10.92 5.26
N ASN A 141 10.72 -10.11 4.90
CA ASN A 141 9.60 -10.55 4.09
C ASN A 141 10.07 -11.00 2.69
N PHE A 142 10.98 -10.23 2.08
CA PHE A 142 11.59 -10.60 0.81
C PHE A 142 12.31 -11.95 0.89
N MET A 143 13.13 -12.18 1.91
CA MET A 143 13.87 -13.43 2.10
C MET A 143 12.96 -14.63 2.38
N ASN A 144 11.82 -14.39 3.03
CA ASN A 144 10.84 -15.45 3.33
C ASN A 144 9.90 -15.77 2.16
N GLY A 145 9.93 -15.01 1.07
CA GLY A 145 8.99 -15.15 -0.04
C GLY A 145 7.55 -14.77 0.33
N GLU A 146 7.40 -13.79 1.23
CA GLU A 146 6.10 -13.34 1.74
C GLU A 146 5.62 -12.10 0.99
N ASP A 147 4.43 -12.18 0.40
CA ASP A 147 3.75 -11.01 -0.15
C ASP A 147 3.25 -10.14 1.00
N TYR A 148 3.45 -8.81 0.91
CA TYR A 148 3.12 -7.92 2.03
C TYR A 148 2.72 -6.52 1.58
N VAL A 149 2.12 -5.79 2.52
CA VAL A 149 1.87 -4.35 2.43
C VAL A 149 2.54 -3.67 3.60
N GLN A 150 3.29 -2.62 3.33
CA GLN A 150 3.93 -1.82 4.37
C GLN A 150 3.54 -0.34 4.29
N GLY A 151 3.83 0.39 5.33
CA GLY A 151 3.56 1.82 5.42
C GLY A 151 2.31 2.18 6.24
N PRO A 152 2.07 3.50 6.39
CA PRO A 152 2.85 4.56 5.74
C PRO A 152 4.28 4.68 6.28
N TYR A 153 5.26 4.77 5.39
CA TYR A 153 6.66 5.06 5.70
C TYR A 153 7.19 6.20 4.83
N THR A 154 8.38 6.71 5.15
CA THR A 154 9.04 7.79 4.40
C THR A 154 10.41 7.33 3.99
N ASP A 155 10.74 7.51 2.71
CA ASP A 155 12.03 7.25 2.12
C ASP A 155 12.55 8.48 1.35
N SER A 156 13.57 8.29 0.53
CA SER A 156 14.20 9.34 -0.28
C SER A 156 13.27 9.93 -1.35
N TRP A 157 12.21 9.22 -1.75
CA TRP A 157 11.25 9.64 -2.80
C TRP A 157 9.94 10.18 -2.24
N GLY A 158 9.63 9.97 -0.96
CA GLY A 158 8.42 10.51 -0.37
C GLY A 158 7.80 9.71 0.77
N ARG A 159 6.47 9.81 0.91
CA ARG A 159 5.71 9.06 1.91
C ARG A 159 4.73 8.12 1.21
N TRP A 160 4.86 6.83 1.51
CA TRP A 160 4.23 5.75 0.75
C TRP A 160 3.45 4.76 1.61
N ILE A 161 2.50 4.10 0.97
CA ILE A 161 2.05 2.76 1.30
C ILE A 161 2.42 1.90 0.10
N SER A 162 3.23 0.88 0.31
CA SER A 162 3.74 0.01 -0.76
C SER A 162 3.28 -1.42 -0.54
N SER A 163 3.14 -2.15 -1.63
CA SER A 163 2.89 -3.59 -1.63
C SER A 163 3.96 -4.30 -2.43
N SER A 164 4.31 -5.50 -2.01
CA SER A 164 5.27 -6.36 -2.68
C SER A 164 4.69 -7.74 -2.89
N ALA A 165 4.92 -8.31 -4.06
CA ALA A 165 4.60 -9.68 -4.38
C ALA A 165 5.82 -10.38 -4.98
N HIS A 166 6.03 -11.64 -4.60
CA HIS A 166 7.15 -12.43 -5.04
C HIS A 166 6.91 -13.04 -6.42
N ILE A 167 7.93 -12.96 -7.25
CA ILE A 167 7.97 -13.66 -8.54
C ILE A 167 8.72 -14.97 -8.29
N LYS A 168 8.04 -16.09 -8.57
CA LYS A 168 8.56 -17.43 -8.29
C LYS A 168 8.81 -18.17 -9.59
N ASP A 169 9.94 -18.84 -9.68
CA ASP A 169 10.21 -19.77 -10.78
C ASP A 169 9.46 -21.11 -10.57
N ALA A 170 9.65 -22.05 -11.51
CA ALA A 170 9.03 -23.38 -11.45
C ALA A 170 9.45 -24.22 -10.22
N LYS A 171 10.42 -23.76 -9.45
CA LYS A 171 10.92 -24.44 -8.24
C LYS A 171 10.41 -23.78 -6.95
N GLY A 172 9.72 -22.64 -7.03
CA GLY A 172 9.12 -21.86 -5.94
C GLY A 172 10.02 -20.74 -5.50
#